data_6cec01239ccc3ced42dc25d12da645ed
#
_entry.id   6cec01239ccc3ced42dc25d12da645ed
#
_cell.length_a   1.000
_cell.length_b   1.000
_cell.length_c   1.000
_cell.angle_alpha   90.00
_cell.angle_beta   90.00
_cell.angle_gamma   90.00
#
_symmetry.space_group_name_H-M   'P 1'
#
loop_
_entity.id
_entity.type
_entity.pdbx_description
1 polymer ?
#
loop_
_entity_poly.entity_id
_entity_poly.type
_entity_poly.pdbx_seq_one_letter_code
_entity_poly.pdbx_strand_id
1 'polypeptide(L)'
;MTLNNKINILVMPTDKCNMNCIYCFHNSHHEKLGAMTLETLDRMFDIVFKSYNKVTFIWHGGEPMAMGLDFYRKVIAMQSQYKNVRVENRMQSNLTLLTDEMADFFCENNFGIGTSFDGVLNEKLRGNTDKILNGRNKILSRGKKCGFIMVVSKKNIDTLIESYKFFKQINANYTINTYVSTPAKNNSELELEPNYTSKKLIEFFDFWIKDTECKIHVNYFERIILHVLYGEKSVCKYNSCLGKWMGIRYDGSVVPCNRYFPEQYSYGNVWKMTQISEAFESEGFKNLLTGAVARREKCKSCKIYNFCTGGCNNVALNENGICNNQGASCIIIKTVYCYIKKYIVELVKSDYVNKTNPVVVQIIKTRRKSSCDTHHHDVHYDSSM
;
A
#
# COMPACT_ATOMS: atom_id res chain seq x y z
N MET A 1 17.05 22.97 10.32
CA MET A 1 16.08 21.87 10.39
C MET A 1 16.76 20.64 9.84
N THR A 2 17.02 19.62 10.66
CA THR A 2 17.50 18.33 10.17
C THR A 2 16.41 17.75 9.30
N LEU A 3 16.58 17.77 7.99
CA LEU A 3 15.72 17.16 7.00
C LEU A 3 15.51 15.72 7.42
N ASN A 4 14.25 15.31 7.49
CA ASN A 4 13.87 13.91 7.65
C ASN A 4 14.45 13.18 6.45
N ASN A 5 15.58 12.51 6.61
CA ASN A 5 16.47 12.04 5.54
C ASN A 5 15.85 10.98 4.62
N LYS A 6 14.54 10.67 4.79
CA LYS A 6 13.85 9.59 4.07
C LYS A 6 12.55 10.06 3.42
N ILE A 7 12.35 9.67 2.14
CA ILE A 7 11.11 9.88 1.39
C ILE A 7 10.68 8.59 0.66
N ASN A 8 9.36 8.40 0.51
CA ASN A 8 8.79 7.37 -0.36
C ASN A 8 8.16 8.03 -1.58
N ILE A 9 8.53 7.62 -2.76
CA ILE A 9 8.07 8.18 -4.03
C ILE A 9 7.38 7.09 -4.85
N LEU A 10 6.09 7.28 -5.10
CA LEU A 10 5.31 6.46 -6.01
C LEU A 10 5.59 6.95 -7.43
N VAL A 11 6.36 6.21 -8.20
CA VAL A 11 6.66 6.57 -9.59
C VAL A 11 5.65 5.88 -10.49
N MET A 12 4.91 6.66 -11.26
CA MET A 12 3.96 6.21 -12.26
C MET A 12 4.58 6.42 -13.66
N PRO A 13 5.46 5.50 -14.11
CA PRO A 13 6.24 5.73 -15.33
C PRO A 13 5.39 5.62 -16.59
N THR A 14 4.20 5.05 -16.49
CA THR A 14 3.22 4.99 -17.58
C THR A 14 1.80 4.82 -17.05
N ASP A 15 0.85 5.38 -17.79
CA ASP A 15 -0.57 5.14 -17.58
C ASP A 15 -1.10 3.94 -18.41
N LYS A 16 -0.27 3.40 -19.31
CA LYS A 16 -0.63 2.20 -20.09
C LYS A 16 -0.70 0.98 -19.19
N CYS A 17 -1.75 0.17 -19.38
CA CYS A 17 -1.90 -1.12 -18.72
C CYS A 17 -2.43 -2.13 -19.71
N ASN A 18 -1.94 -3.35 -19.64
CA ASN A 18 -2.38 -4.47 -20.46
C ASN A 18 -3.53 -5.27 -19.83
N MET A 19 -4.11 -4.77 -18.73
CA MET A 19 -5.26 -5.35 -18.05
C MET A 19 -6.38 -4.32 -17.90
N ASN A 20 -7.62 -4.80 -17.76
CA ASN A 20 -8.82 -3.97 -17.57
C ASN A 20 -9.61 -4.42 -16.33
N CYS A 21 -8.98 -4.33 -15.15
CA CYS A 21 -9.63 -4.68 -13.88
C CYS A 21 -10.89 -3.84 -13.66
N ILE A 22 -11.99 -4.45 -13.21
CA ILE A 22 -13.30 -3.78 -13.12
C ILE A 22 -13.34 -2.59 -12.16
N TYR A 23 -12.46 -2.55 -11.19
CA TYR A 23 -12.36 -1.49 -10.16
C TYR A 23 -11.15 -0.57 -10.37
N CYS A 24 -10.42 -0.69 -11.49
CA CYS A 24 -9.20 0.07 -11.70
C CYS A 24 -9.50 1.56 -11.86
N PHE A 25 -8.93 2.36 -10.98
CA PHE A 25 -9.08 3.82 -11.05
C PHE A 25 -8.12 4.46 -12.07
N HIS A 26 -7.04 3.79 -12.48
CA HIS A 26 -6.13 4.30 -13.51
C HIS A 26 -6.79 4.33 -14.90
N ASN A 27 -7.60 3.34 -15.26
CA ASN A 27 -8.20 3.24 -16.58
C ASN A 27 -9.31 4.27 -16.87
N SER A 28 -9.71 5.06 -15.88
CA SER A 28 -10.85 5.98 -15.99
C SER A 28 -10.46 7.46 -16.08
N HIS A 29 -9.18 7.79 -16.00
CA HIS A 29 -8.74 9.20 -15.84
C HIS A 29 -7.85 9.72 -16.96
N HIS A 30 -7.50 8.93 -17.96
CA HIS A 30 -6.48 9.32 -18.93
C HIS A 30 -7.03 9.33 -20.36
N GLU A 31 -7.27 10.54 -20.87
CA GLU A 31 -7.56 10.74 -22.30
C GLU A 31 -6.33 10.46 -23.16
N LYS A 32 -5.12 10.65 -22.61
CA LYS A 32 -3.83 10.36 -23.27
C LYS A 32 -2.99 9.44 -22.41
N LEU A 33 -2.69 8.27 -22.94
CA LEU A 33 -1.81 7.30 -22.31
C LEU A 33 -0.35 7.66 -22.60
N GLY A 34 0.42 8.07 -21.57
CA GLY A 34 1.81 8.47 -21.70
C GLY A 34 2.79 7.46 -21.12
N ALA A 35 4.07 7.70 -21.43
CA ALA A 35 5.21 7.00 -20.85
C ALA A 35 6.32 7.99 -20.49
N MET A 36 7.02 7.75 -19.38
CA MET A 36 8.10 8.59 -18.87
C MET A 36 9.30 8.51 -19.82
N THR A 37 9.79 9.68 -20.23
CA THR A 37 11.02 9.77 -21.01
C THR A 37 12.25 9.62 -20.11
N LEU A 38 13.40 9.30 -20.70
CA LEU A 38 14.65 9.22 -19.95
C LEU A 38 15.07 10.59 -19.39
N GLU A 39 14.73 11.68 -20.08
CA GLU A 39 14.98 13.03 -19.60
C GLU A 39 14.12 13.35 -18.36
N THR A 40 12.85 12.93 -18.35
CA THR A 40 12.00 13.10 -17.17
C THR A 40 12.48 12.25 -16.00
N LEU A 41 12.96 11.03 -16.27
CA LEU A 41 13.56 10.14 -15.27
C LEU A 41 14.84 10.75 -14.67
N ASP A 42 15.75 11.24 -15.50
CA ASP A 42 16.98 11.89 -15.07
C ASP A 42 16.70 13.14 -14.23
N ARG A 43 15.79 14.00 -14.72
CA ARG A 43 15.34 15.18 -13.99
C ARG A 43 14.74 14.82 -12.62
N MET A 44 13.94 13.79 -12.56
CA MET A 44 13.36 13.30 -11.29
C MET A 44 14.48 12.91 -10.32
N PHE A 45 15.47 12.13 -10.73
CA PHE A 45 16.56 11.71 -9.86
C PHE A 45 17.40 12.90 -9.39
N ASP A 46 17.75 13.82 -10.30
CA ASP A 46 18.52 15.02 -9.96
C ASP A 46 17.88 15.81 -8.81
N ILE A 47 16.59 16.14 -8.90
CA ILE A 47 15.92 16.96 -7.88
C ILE A 47 15.59 16.19 -6.60
N VAL A 48 15.33 14.87 -6.70
CA VAL A 48 15.03 14.03 -5.53
C VAL A 48 16.29 13.84 -4.69
N PHE A 49 17.42 13.54 -5.30
CA PHE A 49 18.67 13.27 -4.59
C PHE A 49 19.37 14.52 -4.06
N LYS A 50 18.97 15.71 -4.53
CA LYS A 50 19.34 16.99 -3.89
C LYS A 50 18.65 17.19 -2.53
N SER A 51 17.46 16.59 -2.32
CA SER A 51 16.67 16.77 -1.11
C SER A 51 16.82 15.64 -0.10
N TYR A 52 17.08 14.40 -0.55
CA TYR A 52 17.01 13.20 0.29
C TYR A 52 18.18 12.24 0.02
N ASN A 53 18.72 11.65 1.09
CA ASN A 53 19.77 10.64 1.01
C ASN A 53 19.28 9.21 1.27
N LYS A 54 17.98 9.03 1.59
CA LYS A 54 17.30 7.73 1.68
C LYS A 54 15.98 7.80 0.92
N VAL A 55 15.89 7.09 -0.19
CA VAL A 55 14.72 7.16 -1.07
C VAL A 55 14.22 5.75 -1.36
N THR A 56 12.93 5.54 -1.13
CA THR A 56 12.24 4.34 -1.62
C THR A 56 11.39 4.72 -2.82
N PHE A 57 11.78 4.26 -4.00
CA PHE A 57 10.95 4.36 -5.20
C PHE A 57 10.01 3.16 -5.27
N ILE A 58 8.72 3.44 -5.49
CA ILE A 58 7.68 2.42 -5.65
C ILE A 58 7.10 2.58 -7.05
N TRP A 59 7.55 1.74 -7.97
CA TRP A 59 7.11 1.73 -9.36
C TRP A 59 5.69 1.20 -9.44
N HIS A 60 4.79 2.01 -9.97
CA HIS A 60 3.35 1.77 -10.00
C HIS A 60 2.74 2.41 -11.26
N GLY A 61 1.47 2.81 -11.25
CA GLY A 61 0.77 3.49 -12.33
C GLY A 61 -0.19 2.54 -13.05
N GLY A 62 -0.15 2.49 -14.37
CA GLY A 62 -0.84 1.47 -15.14
C GLY A 62 -0.20 0.09 -14.92
N GLU A 63 0.65 -0.36 -15.85
CA GLU A 63 1.51 -1.50 -15.62
C GLU A 63 2.98 -1.06 -15.78
N PRO A 64 3.77 -1.00 -14.70
CA PRO A 64 5.13 -0.51 -14.77
C PRO A 64 6.04 -1.37 -15.65
N MET A 65 5.83 -2.68 -15.77
CA MET A 65 6.60 -3.55 -16.65
C MET A 65 6.35 -3.28 -18.14
N ALA A 66 5.30 -2.52 -18.50
CA ALA A 66 5.07 -2.07 -19.88
C ALA A 66 6.14 -1.07 -20.38
N MET A 67 6.95 -0.52 -19.47
CA MET A 67 8.13 0.29 -19.83
C MET A 67 9.27 -0.52 -20.46
N GLY A 68 9.23 -1.85 -20.33
CA GLY A 68 10.27 -2.75 -20.83
C GLY A 68 11.53 -2.79 -19.96
N LEU A 69 12.36 -3.81 -20.17
CA LEU A 69 13.55 -4.08 -19.36
C LEU A 69 14.62 -2.99 -19.51
N ASP A 70 14.80 -2.47 -20.71
CA ASP A 70 15.84 -1.46 -20.99
C ASP A 70 15.60 -0.15 -20.23
N PHE A 71 14.33 0.22 -19.99
CA PHE A 71 14.02 1.35 -19.12
C PHE A 71 14.56 1.12 -17.70
N TYR A 72 14.34 -0.06 -17.11
CA TYR A 72 14.83 -0.36 -15.76
C TYR A 72 16.35 -0.54 -15.68
N ARG A 73 16.99 -0.99 -16.75
CA ARG A 73 18.47 -0.95 -16.87
C ARG A 73 18.98 0.48 -16.77
N LYS A 74 18.33 1.43 -17.45
CA LYS A 74 18.64 2.86 -17.33
C LYS A 74 18.36 3.41 -15.93
N VAL A 75 17.23 3.01 -15.30
CA VAL A 75 16.93 3.37 -13.90
C VAL A 75 18.12 3.03 -12.99
N ILE A 76 18.59 1.78 -13.02
CA ILE A 76 19.70 1.33 -12.16
C ILE A 76 21.00 2.06 -12.51
N ALA A 77 21.32 2.22 -13.80
CA ALA A 77 22.52 2.93 -14.25
C ALA A 77 22.54 4.38 -13.77
N MET A 78 21.43 5.10 -13.88
CA MET A 78 21.31 6.49 -13.39
C MET A 78 21.41 6.55 -11.86
N GLN A 79 20.69 5.70 -11.12
CA GLN A 79 20.74 5.66 -9.66
C GLN A 79 22.16 5.38 -9.14
N SER A 80 22.93 4.54 -9.82
CA SER A 80 24.30 4.16 -9.43
C SER A 80 25.30 5.32 -9.45
N GLN A 81 24.99 6.42 -10.13
CA GLN A 81 25.83 7.62 -10.17
C GLN A 81 25.80 8.41 -8.84
N TYR A 82 24.76 8.23 -8.02
CA TYR A 82 24.56 8.97 -6.78
C TYR A 82 25.04 8.16 -5.56
N LYS A 83 26.36 8.11 -5.34
CA LYS A 83 27.02 7.26 -4.32
C LYS A 83 26.60 7.53 -2.87
N ASN A 84 26.14 8.74 -2.56
CA ASN A 84 25.78 9.16 -1.20
C ASN A 84 24.29 8.98 -0.90
N VAL A 85 23.51 8.36 -1.80
CA VAL A 85 22.08 8.15 -1.65
C VAL A 85 21.79 6.65 -1.51
N ARG A 86 21.10 6.29 -0.44
CA ARG A 86 20.56 4.93 -0.29
C ARG A 86 19.24 4.83 -1.02
N VAL A 87 19.20 4.06 -2.09
CA VAL A 87 18.01 3.83 -2.90
C VAL A 87 17.47 2.43 -2.64
N GLU A 88 16.15 2.34 -2.49
CA GLU A 88 15.38 1.10 -2.45
C GLU A 88 14.36 1.14 -3.58
N ASN A 89 14.31 0.11 -4.43
CA ASN A 89 13.34 -0.03 -5.49
C ASN A 89 12.29 -1.09 -5.13
N ARG A 90 11.02 -0.71 -5.20
CA ARG A 90 9.87 -1.61 -5.07
C ARG A 90 8.99 -1.49 -6.30
N MET A 91 8.25 -2.52 -6.63
CA MET A 91 7.34 -2.52 -7.77
C MET A 91 6.02 -3.18 -7.41
N GLN A 92 4.93 -2.54 -7.80
CA GLN A 92 3.59 -3.12 -7.77
C GLN A 92 3.16 -3.38 -9.22
N SER A 93 3.17 -4.65 -9.62
CA SER A 93 2.90 -5.08 -11.00
C SER A 93 1.80 -6.13 -11.04
N ASN A 94 1.13 -6.26 -12.19
CA ASN A 94 0.24 -7.39 -12.45
C ASN A 94 0.99 -8.68 -12.87
N LEU A 95 2.30 -8.61 -13.09
CA LEU A 95 3.22 -9.70 -13.46
C LEU A 95 2.95 -10.39 -14.81
N THR A 96 1.91 -10.00 -15.55
CA THR A 96 1.55 -10.72 -16.79
C THR A 96 2.53 -10.49 -17.93
N LEU A 97 3.37 -9.45 -17.84
CA LEU A 97 4.46 -9.11 -18.77
C LEU A 97 5.83 -9.62 -18.30
N LEU A 98 5.94 -10.24 -17.13
CA LEU A 98 7.20 -10.65 -16.55
C LEU A 98 7.82 -11.81 -17.34
N THR A 99 8.91 -11.54 -18.04
CA THR A 99 9.78 -12.56 -18.67
C THR A 99 10.77 -13.12 -17.66
N ASP A 100 11.47 -14.22 -18.01
CA ASP A 100 12.52 -14.77 -17.14
C ASP A 100 13.69 -13.80 -17.04
N GLU A 101 14.11 -13.17 -18.13
CA GLU A 101 15.16 -12.14 -18.15
C GLU A 101 14.80 -10.95 -17.24
N MET A 102 13.56 -10.46 -17.27
CA MET A 102 13.09 -9.43 -16.35
C MET A 102 13.15 -9.88 -14.90
N ALA A 103 12.74 -11.13 -14.62
CA ALA A 103 12.74 -11.69 -13.28
C ALA A 103 14.18 -11.80 -12.73
N ASP A 104 15.13 -12.26 -13.55
CA ASP A 104 16.54 -12.29 -13.18
C ASP A 104 17.04 -10.88 -12.84
N PHE A 105 16.85 -9.94 -13.74
CA PHE A 105 17.28 -8.55 -13.55
C PHE A 105 16.70 -7.92 -12.27
N PHE A 106 15.39 -8.01 -12.04
CA PHE A 106 14.78 -7.42 -10.86
C PHE A 106 15.22 -8.09 -9.56
N CYS A 107 15.41 -9.40 -9.57
CA CYS A 107 15.88 -10.13 -8.39
C CYS A 107 17.33 -9.82 -8.05
N GLU A 108 18.22 -9.74 -9.05
CA GLU A 108 19.64 -9.39 -8.91
C GLU A 108 19.81 -7.94 -8.41
N ASN A 109 18.96 -7.02 -8.88
CA ASN A 109 18.98 -5.62 -8.45
C ASN A 109 18.10 -5.35 -7.20
N ASN A 110 17.70 -6.40 -6.48
CA ASN A 110 16.96 -6.34 -5.20
C ASN A 110 15.67 -5.53 -5.26
N PHE A 111 14.92 -5.58 -6.37
CA PHE A 111 13.59 -5.01 -6.39
C PHE A 111 12.65 -5.80 -5.46
N GLY A 112 11.98 -5.08 -4.56
CA GLY A 112 10.85 -5.64 -3.81
C GLY A 112 9.61 -5.69 -4.70
N ILE A 113 9.17 -6.90 -5.12
CA ILE A 113 8.05 -7.04 -6.06
C ILE A 113 6.81 -7.54 -5.33
N GLY A 114 5.72 -6.79 -5.43
CA GLY A 114 4.38 -7.18 -5.05
C GLY A 114 3.45 -7.26 -6.25
N THR A 115 2.39 -8.04 -6.12
CA THR A 115 1.36 -8.14 -7.16
C THR A 115 -0.04 -8.01 -6.58
N SER A 116 -1.02 -7.85 -7.44
CA SER A 116 -2.43 -7.76 -7.04
C SER A 116 -3.16 -9.02 -7.47
N PHE A 117 -3.95 -9.60 -6.55
CA PHE A 117 -4.71 -10.81 -6.80
C PHE A 117 -5.93 -10.88 -5.88
N ASP A 118 -7.11 -11.15 -6.43
CA ASP A 118 -8.39 -11.03 -5.72
C ASP A 118 -8.98 -12.39 -5.29
N GLY A 119 -8.09 -13.32 -4.93
CA GLY A 119 -8.49 -14.62 -4.42
C GLY A 119 -9.24 -15.46 -5.47
N VAL A 120 -10.25 -16.20 -5.01
CA VAL A 120 -11.01 -17.13 -5.85
C VAL A 120 -11.83 -16.45 -6.97
N LEU A 121 -12.04 -15.14 -6.89
CA LEU A 121 -12.74 -14.38 -7.93
C LEU A 121 -11.79 -13.56 -8.83
N ASN A 122 -10.48 -13.81 -8.77
CA ASN A 122 -9.50 -13.04 -9.52
C ASN A 122 -9.81 -12.97 -11.03
N GLU A 123 -10.19 -14.10 -11.64
CA GLU A 123 -10.48 -14.14 -13.08
C GLU A 123 -11.64 -13.21 -13.47
N LYS A 124 -12.69 -13.15 -12.63
CA LYS A 124 -13.87 -12.29 -12.87
C LYS A 124 -13.59 -10.81 -12.63
N LEU A 125 -12.69 -10.47 -11.70
CA LEU A 125 -12.44 -9.10 -11.26
C LEU A 125 -11.28 -8.45 -12.00
N ARG A 126 -10.26 -9.24 -12.32
CA ARG A 126 -9.01 -8.78 -12.93
C ARG A 126 -8.71 -9.46 -14.26
N GLY A 127 -9.02 -10.75 -14.39
CA GLY A 127 -8.54 -11.59 -15.49
C GLY A 127 -7.11 -12.10 -15.30
N ASN A 128 -6.64 -12.90 -16.26
CA ASN A 128 -5.26 -13.36 -16.38
C ASN A 128 -4.72 -14.13 -15.14
N THR A 129 -5.56 -14.87 -14.45
CA THR A 129 -5.20 -15.60 -13.21
C THR A 129 -3.91 -16.43 -13.38
N ASP A 130 -3.85 -17.28 -14.40
CA ASP A 130 -2.72 -18.17 -14.64
C ASP A 130 -1.42 -17.40 -14.95
N LYS A 131 -1.51 -16.32 -15.73
CA LYS A 131 -0.35 -15.48 -16.06
C LYS A 131 0.21 -14.79 -14.82
N ILE A 132 -0.66 -14.28 -13.92
CA ILE A 132 -0.25 -13.65 -12.67
C ILE A 132 0.44 -14.67 -11.76
N LEU A 133 -0.15 -15.84 -11.58
CA LEU A 133 0.43 -16.91 -10.75
C LEU A 133 1.75 -17.43 -11.32
N ASN A 134 1.85 -17.60 -12.64
CA ASN A 134 3.10 -17.96 -13.30
C ASN A 134 4.20 -16.89 -13.10
N GLY A 135 3.84 -15.60 -13.27
CA GLY A 135 4.75 -14.49 -12.98
C GLY A 135 5.24 -14.50 -11.53
N ARG A 136 4.34 -14.75 -10.56
CA ARG A 136 4.72 -14.93 -9.16
C ARG A 136 5.69 -16.09 -8.96
N ASN A 137 5.45 -17.24 -9.59
CA ASN A 137 6.31 -18.40 -9.49
C ASN A 137 7.74 -18.13 -10.02
N LYS A 138 7.87 -17.32 -11.08
CA LYS A 138 9.20 -16.86 -11.56
C LYS A 138 9.97 -16.08 -10.49
N ILE A 139 9.31 -15.24 -9.71
CA ILE A 139 9.94 -14.52 -8.60
C ILE A 139 10.31 -15.47 -7.45
N LEU A 140 9.40 -16.39 -7.09
CA LEU A 140 9.62 -17.35 -6.00
C LEU A 140 10.76 -18.32 -6.31
N SER A 141 10.89 -18.79 -7.56
CA SER A 141 11.97 -19.71 -7.99
C SER A 141 13.36 -19.08 -7.88
N ARG A 142 13.44 -17.77 -7.80
CA ARG A 142 14.68 -16.98 -7.57
C ARG A 142 14.90 -16.65 -6.08
N GLY A 143 14.17 -17.30 -5.18
CA GLY A 143 14.30 -17.14 -3.73
C GLY A 143 13.75 -15.82 -3.18
N LYS A 144 13.05 -15.03 -3.99
CA LYS A 144 12.45 -13.76 -3.54
C LYS A 144 11.00 -13.95 -3.13
N LYS A 145 10.51 -13.10 -2.24
CA LYS A 145 9.10 -13.07 -1.83
C LYS A 145 8.27 -12.25 -2.81
N CYS A 146 7.02 -12.64 -3.02
CA CYS A 146 6.04 -11.87 -3.77
C CYS A 146 4.66 -12.08 -3.13
N GLY A 147 4.21 -11.07 -2.39
CA GLY A 147 2.90 -11.07 -1.73
C GLY A 147 1.81 -10.47 -2.61
N PHE A 148 0.56 -10.59 -2.15
CA PHE A 148 -0.60 -10.08 -2.88
C PHE A 148 -1.25 -8.87 -2.18
N ILE A 149 -1.78 -7.97 -3.01
CA ILE A 149 -2.80 -7.01 -2.60
C ILE A 149 -4.14 -7.50 -3.16
N MET A 150 -5.09 -7.76 -2.26
CA MET A 150 -6.46 -8.10 -2.61
C MET A 150 -7.34 -6.85 -2.46
N VAL A 151 -8.08 -6.49 -3.52
CA VAL A 151 -9.10 -5.45 -3.45
C VAL A 151 -10.43 -6.09 -3.09
N VAL A 152 -11.00 -5.69 -1.95
CA VAL A 152 -12.30 -6.16 -1.48
C VAL A 152 -13.37 -5.15 -1.86
N SER A 153 -14.39 -5.62 -2.56
CA SER A 153 -15.56 -4.90 -3.03
C SER A 153 -16.84 -5.69 -2.72
N LYS A 154 -18.00 -5.14 -3.02
CA LYS A 154 -19.27 -5.86 -2.90
C LYS A 154 -19.30 -7.19 -3.68
N LYS A 155 -18.50 -7.32 -4.75
CA LYS A 155 -18.49 -8.53 -5.60
C LYS A 155 -17.76 -9.72 -4.95
N ASN A 156 -16.82 -9.49 -4.02
CA ASN A 156 -16.00 -10.56 -3.42
C ASN A 156 -15.93 -10.55 -1.89
N ILE A 157 -16.68 -9.69 -1.21
CA ILE A 157 -16.69 -9.63 0.25
C ILE A 157 -17.14 -10.95 0.91
N ASP A 158 -17.99 -11.70 0.25
CA ASP A 158 -18.50 -12.98 0.74
C ASP A 158 -17.51 -14.15 0.56
N THR A 159 -16.45 -13.96 -0.21
CA THR A 159 -15.46 -14.99 -0.53
C THR A 159 -14.14 -14.85 0.24
N LEU A 160 -14.11 -14.08 1.33
CA LEU A 160 -12.88 -13.80 2.09
C LEU A 160 -12.25 -15.07 2.67
N ILE A 161 -13.06 -15.98 3.22
CA ILE A 161 -12.58 -17.24 3.83
C ILE A 161 -12.09 -18.20 2.73
N GLU A 162 -12.81 -18.34 1.63
CA GLU A 162 -12.39 -19.15 0.49
C GLU A 162 -11.10 -18.62 -0.13
N SER A 163 -11.00 -17.30 -0.27
CA SER A 163 -9.79 -16.64 -0.77
C SER A 163 -8.61 -16.84 0.19
N TYR A 164 -8.83 -16.78 1.51
CA TYR A 164 -7.81 -17.11 2.49
C TYR A 164 -7.32 -18.56 2.37
N LYS A 165 -8.24 -19.53 2.24
CA LYS A 165 -7.90 -20.94 2.04
C LYS A 165 -7.04 -21.12 0.78
N PHE A 166 -7.41 -20.45 -0.31
CA PHE A 166 -6.63 -20.44 -1.55
C PHE A 166 -5.22 -19.86 -1.33
N PHE A 167 -5.10 -18.67 -0.69
CA PHE A 167 -3.79 -18.09 -0.40
C PHE A 167 -2.93 -18.95 0.53
N LYS A 168 -3.55 -19.62 1.51
CA LYS A 168 -2.86 -20.59 2.38
C LYS A 168 -2.32 -21.77 1.58
N GLN A 169 -3.10 -22.34 0.65
CA GLN A 169 -2.70 -23.45 -0.20
C GLN A 169 -1.47 -23.11 -1.06
N ILE A 170 -1.40 -21.89 -1.62
CA ILE A 170 -0.27 -21.46 -2.45
C ILE A 170 0.82 -20.74 -1.65
N ASN A 171 0.77 -20.78 -0.33
CA ASN A 171 1.70 -20.14 0.60
C ASN A 171 1.97 -18.67 0.26
N ALA A 172 0.91 -17.87 0.20
CA ALA A 172 0.97 -16.47 -0.22
C ALA A 172 0.54 -15.51 0.89
N ASN A 173 1.45 -14.65 1.31
CA ASN A 173 1.12 -13.50 2.16
C ASN A 173 0.29 -12.49 1.38
N TYR A 174 -0.65 -11.82 2.05
CA TYR A 174 -1.44 -10.79 1.39
C TYR A 174 -1.97 -9.72 2.34
N THR A 175 -2.40 -8.62 1.76
CA THR A 175 -3.15 -7.57 2.47
C THR A 175 -4.48 -7.29 1.78
N ILE A 176 -5.42 -6.73 2.55
CA ILE A 176 -6.73 -6.32 2.06
C ILE A 176 -6.78 -4.81 1.91
N ASN A 177 -7.18 -4.35 0.73
CA ASN A 177 -7.60 -2.99 0.48
C ASN A 177 -9.09 -2.95 0.16
N THR A 178 -9.88 -2.21 0.91
CA THR A 178 -11.29 -1.98 0.60
C THR A 178 -11.42 -1.08 -0.63
N TYR A 179 -12.35 -1.43 -1.53
CA TYR A 179 -12.72 -0.57 -2.65
C TYR A 179 -13.25 0.77 -2.13
N VAL A 180 -12.90 1.83 -2.83
CA VAL A 180 -13.41 3.19 -2.62
C VAL A 180 -13.70 3.76 -3.99
N SER A 181 -14.93 4.21 -4.20
CA SER A 181 -15.33 4.94 -5.41
C SER A 181 -14.50 6.19 -5.60
N THR A 182 -14.30 6.56 -6.85
CA THR A 182 -13.72 7.84 -7.24
C THR A 182 -14.70 8.58 -8.15
N PRO A 183 -14.66 9.92 -8.23
CA PRO A 183 -15.58 10.69 -9.08
C PRO A 183 -15.60 10.24 -10.54
N ALA A 184 -14.46 9.78 -11.06
CA ALA A 184 -14.34 9.33 -12.43
C ALA A 184 -14.75 7.86 -12.62
N LYS A 185 -14.88 7.08 -11.56
CA LYS A 185 -15.37 5.70 -11.59
C LYS A 185 -16.26 5.44 -10.39
N ASN A 186 -17.44 6.09 -10.43
CA ASN A 186 -18.50 5.76 -9.48
C ASN A 186 -19.18 4.47 -9.97
N ASN A 187 -18.93 3.37 -9.28
CA ASN A 187 -19.54 2.08 -9.58
C ASN A 187 -20.21 1.54 -8.31
N SER A 188 -21.50 1.82 -8.17
CA SER A 188 -22.32 1.40 -7.03
C SER A 188 -22.38 -0.13 -6.85
N GLU A 189 -22.12 -0.90 -7.93
CA GLU A 189 -22.06 -2.35 -7.86
C GLU A 189 -20.82 -2.88 -7.11
N LEU A 190 -19.82 -2.03 -6.91
CA LEU A 190 -18.60 -2.37 -6.20
C LEU A 190 -18.57 -1.81 -4.78
N GLU A 191 -19.46 -0.87 -4.47
CA GLU A 191 -19.48 -0.18 -3.18
C GLU A 191 -19.80 -1.12 -2.03
N LEU A 192 -19.08 -0.91 -0.94
CA LEU A 192 -19.20 -1.68 0.28
C LEU A 192 -20.23 -1.07 1.21
N GLU A 193 -21.22 -1.85 1.64
CA GLU A 193 -22.09 -1.46 2.75
C GLU A 193 -21.29 -1.60 4.06
N PRO A 194 -21.18 -0.55 4.87
CA PRO A 194 -20.24 -0.53 6.00
C PRO A 194 -20.49 -1.59 7.07
N ASN A 195 -21.74 -1.79 7.48
CA ASN A 195 -22.08 -2.74 8.55
C ASN A 195 -21.91 -4.17 8.09
N TYR A 196 -22.38 -4.48 6.88
CA TYR A 196 -22.20 -5.80 6.27
C TYR A 196 -20.71 -6.12 6.07
N THR A 197 -19.96 -5.18 5.55
CA THR A 197 -18.51 -5.34 5.36
C THR A 197 -17.77 -5.56 6.68
N SER A 198 -18.13 -4.79 7.71
CA SER A 198 -17.56 -4.97 9.05
C SER A 198 -17.85 -6.36 9.60
N LYS A 199 -19.09 -6.83 9.45
CA LYS A 199 -19.51 -8.19 9.87
C LYS A 199 -18.66 -9.25 9.15
N LYS A 200 -18.53 -9.17 7.82
CA LYS A 200 -17.74 -10.14 7.02
C LYS A 200 -16.25 -10.13 7.37
N LEU A 201 -15.67 -8.98 7.61
CA LEU A 201 -14.28 -8.89 8.07
C LEU A 201 -14.08 -9.45 9.47
N ILE A 202 -15.05 -9.32 10.36
CA ILE A 202 -15.04 -9.92 11.70
C ILE A 202 -15.20 -11.44 11.60
N GLU A 203 -16.15 -11.95 10.81
CA GLU A 203 -16.32 -13.38 10.55
C GLU A 203 -15.01 -14.00 10.01
N PHE A 204 -14.35 -13.28 9.10
CA PHE A 204 -13.06 -13.71 8.57
C PHE A 204 -11.95 -13.65 9.63
N PHE A 205 -11.89 -12.62 10.47
CA PHE A 205 -10.94 -12.55 11.57
C PHE A 205 -11.12 -13.72 12.53
N ASP A 206 -12.35 -14.05 12.90
CA ASP A 206 -12.68 -15.15 13.83
C ASP A 206 -12.30 -16.52 13.26
N PHE A 207 -12.40 -16.68 11.93
CA PHE A 207 -11.91 -17.86 11.24
C PHE A 207 -10.36 -17.92 11.24
N TRP A 208 -9.71 -16.82 10.84
CA TRP A 208 -8.27 -16.72 10.72
C TRP A 208 -7.55 -16.87 12.06
N ILE A 209 -8.05 -16.25 13.12
CA ILE A 209 -7.40 -16.29 14.45
C ILE A 209 -7.38 -17.70 15.06
N LYS A 210 -8.33 -18.55 14.68
CA LYS A 210 -8.44 -19.94 15.14
C LYS A 210 -7.64 -20.93 14.28
N ASP A 211 -7.09 -20.51 13.16
CA ASP A 211 -6.32 -21.40 12.28
C ASP A 211 -4.91 -21.67 12.87
N THR A 212 -4.76 -22.77 13.58
CA THR A 212 -3.51 -23.20 14.22
C THR A 212 -2.45 -23.70 13.24
N GLU A 213 -2.81 -23.90 11.97
CA GLU A 213 -1.91 -24.34 10.90
C GLU A 213 -1.55 -23.19 9.94
N CYS A 214 -1.88 -21.96 10.30
CA CYS A 214 -1.59 -20.78 9.49
C CYS A 214 -0.08 -20.54 9.38
N LYS A 215 0.41 -20.40 8.15
CA LYS A 215 1.81 -20.07 7.84
C LYS A 215 1.95 -18.77 7.04
N ILE A 216 0.83 -18.17 6.66
CA ILE A 216 0.80 -16.97 5.82
C ILE A 216 0.39 -15.73 6.62
N HIS A 217 0.90 -14.58 6.21
CA HIS A 217 0.58 -13.30 6.81
C HIS A 217 -0.67 -12.68 6.17
N VAL A 218 -1.62 -12.27 7.01
CA VAL A 218 -2.77 -11.43 6.62
C VAL A 218 -2.55 -10.04 7.20
N ASN A 219 -1.75 -9.24 6.51
CA ASN A 219 -1.26 -7.95 7.01
C ASN A 219 -2.37 -6.98 7.48
N TYR A 220 -3.58 -7.12 6.96
CA TYR A 220 -4.71 -6.29 7.39
C TYR A 220 -5.00 -6.46 8.89
N PHE A 221 -5.05 -7.68 9.39
CA PHE A 221 -5.30 -7.97 10.81
C PHE A 221 -4.05 -7.77 11.66
N GLU A 222 -2.90 -8.18 11.16
CA GLU A 222 -1.63 -8.07 11.89
C GLU A 222 -1.29 -6.62 12.23
N ARG A 223 -1.54 -5.66 11.33
CA ARG A 223 -1.34 -4.23 11.60
C ARG A 223 -2.20 -3.71 12.76
N ILE A 224 -3.43 -4.21 12.88
CA ILE A 224 -4.30 -3.87 14.01
C ILE A 224 -3.75 -4.48 15.30
N ILE A 225 -3.34 -5.74 15.26
CA ILE A 225 -2.78 -6.45 16.41
C ILE A 225 -1.48 -5.79 16.89
N LEU A 226 -0.56 -5.47 15.96
CA LEU A 226 0.70 -4.77 16.26
C LEU A 226 0.45 -3.41 16.91
N HIS A 227 -0.56 -2.67 16.41
CA HIS A 227 -0.92 -1.41 17.06
C HIS A 227 -1.50 -1.62 18.46
N VAL A 228 -2.37 -2.61 18.65
CA VAL A 228 -2.99 -2.91 19.96
C VAL A 228 -1.93 -3.31 20.98
N LEU A 229 -0.92 -4.07 20.58
CA LEU A 229 0.11 -4.60 21.47
C LEU A 229 1.30 -3.64 21.67
N TYR A 230 1.71 -2.93 20.64
CA TYR A 230 2.95 -2.16 20.62
C TYR A 230 2.79 -0.67 20.32
N GLY A 231 1.58 -0.23 19.95
CA GLY A 231 1.34 1.13 19.50
C GLY A 231 1.92 1.42 18.10
N GLU A 232 2.32 0.38 17.36
CA GLU A 232 2.89 0.56 16.02
C GLU A 232 1.92 1.27 15.08
N LYS A 233 2.43 2.22 14.29
CA LYS A 233 1.62 3.02 13.37
C LYS A 233 1.89 2.59 11.93
N SER A 234 0.82 2.33 11.20
CA SER A 234 0.90 2.13 9.76
C SER A 234 1.39 3.39 9.05
N VAL A 235 2.24 3.24 8.04
CA VAL A 235 2.90 4.38 7.36
C VAL A 235 1.94 5.14 6.44
N CYS A 236 0.99 4.47 5.77
CA CYS A 236 0.13 5.12 4.77
C CYS A 236 -1.31 5.30 5.27
N LYS A 237 -2.14 4.27 5.22
CA LYS A 237 -3.61 4.35 5.32
C LYS A 237 -4.13 4.91 6.64
N TYR A 238 -3.42 4.67 7.75
CA TYR A 238 -3.82 5.03 9.11
C TYR A 238 -2.80 5.90 9.84
N ASN A 239 -1.83 6.43 9.12
CA ASN A 239 -0.89 7.42 9.64
C ASN A 239 -0.77 8.54 8.60
N SER A 240 -0.25 9.69 9.02
CA SER A 240 -0.02 10.79 8.08
C SER A 240 1.03 10.42 7.03
N CYS A 241 0.62 10.38 5.76
CA CYS A 241 1.54 10.28 4.63
C CYS A 241 2.09 11.66 4.20
N LEU A 242 1.50 12.77 4.71
CA LEU A 242 1.91 14.12 4.37
C LEU A 242 3.36 14.37 4.77
N GLY A 243 4.15 14.91 3.85
CA GLY A 243 5.58 15.15 4.04
C GLY A 243 6.47 13.89 4.02
N LYS A 244 5.91 12.71 3.79
CA LYS A 244 6.64 11.42 3.76
C LYS A 244 6.44 10.65 2.46
N TRP A 245 5.42 11.01 1.70
CA TRP A 245 5.02 10.37 0.45
C TRP A 245 4.62 11.41 -0.58
N MET A 246 4.95 11.13 -1.84
CA MET A 246 4.43 11.81 -3.01
C MET A 246 4.39 10.85 -4.20
N GLY A 247 3.63 11.22 -5.22
CA GLY A 247 3.62 10.54 -6.52
C GLY A 247 4.31 11.39 -7.58
N ILE A 248 5.02 10.77 -8.52
CA ILE A 248 5.55 11.42 -9.73
C ILE A 248 5.03 10.65 -10.94
N ARG A 249 4.36 11.35 -11.84
CA ARG A 249 3.78 10.79 -13.06
C ARG A 249 4.77 10.82 -14.22
N TYR A 250 4.44 10.11 -15.28
CA TYR A 250 5.26 10.02 -16.49
C TYR A 250 5.60 11.37 -17.14
N ASP A 251 4.74 12.37 -16.97
CA ASP A 251 4.90 13.75 -17.48
C ASP A 251 5.67 14.67 -16.51
N GLY A 252 6.18 14.13 -15.41
CA GLY A 252 6.86 14.87 -14.36
C GLY A 252 5.92 15.55 -13.35
N SER A 253 4.60 15.41 -13.48
CA SER A 253 3.65 15.97 -12.51
C SER A 253 3.85 15.34 -11.13
N VAL A 254 3.91 16.20 -10.09
CA VAL A 254 4.06 15.80 -8.69
C VAL A 254 2.72 15.87 -7.99
N VAL A 255 2.28 14.77 -7.40
CA VAL A 255 0.94 14.58 -6.84
C VAL A 255 1.02 13.98 -5.42
N PRO A 256 -0.06 14.04 -4.61
CA PRO A 256 -0.04 13.50 -3.24
C PRO A 256 0.29 12.00 -3.15
N CYS A 257 -0.20 11.18 -4.08
CA CYS A 257 0.09 9.75 -4.21
C CYS A 257 -0.36 9.23 -5.59
N ASN A 258 -0.33 7.90 -5.81
CA ASN A 258 -0.78 7.27 -7.06
C ASN A 258 -2.30 7.29 -7.28
N ARG A 259 -3.09 7.66 -6.27
CA ARG A 259 -4.54 7.80 -6.41
C ARG A 259 -4.90 9.13 -7.05
N TYR A 260 -6.11 9.22 -7.58
CA TYR A 260 -6.61 10.46 -8.16
C TYR A 260 -6.83 11.55 -7.11
N PHE A 261 -6.33 12.74 -7.43
CA PHE A 261 -6.63 13.98 -6.73
C PHE A 261 -6.97 15.06 -7.77
N PRO A 262 -7.96 15.93 -7.51
CA PRO A 262 -8.19 17.14 -8.31
C PRO A 262 -6.94 18.04 -8.38
N GLU A 263 -6.84 18.87 -9.44
CA GLU A 263 -5.68 19.73 -9.72
C GLU A 263 -5.30 20.65 -8.56
N GLN A 264 -6.27 21.14 -7.80
CA GLN A 264 -6.04 21.98 -6.62
C GLN A 264 -5.19 21.31 -5.52
N TYR A 265 -4.91 20.02 -5.61
CA TYR A 265 -4.01 19.26 -4.73
C TYR A 265 -2.73 18.82 -5.44
N SER A 266 -2.48 19.31 -6.66
CA SER A 266 -1.21 19.10 -7.35
C SER A 266 -0.07 19.77 -6.61
N TYR A 267 1.06 19.07 -6.48
CA TYR A 267 2.26 19.62 -5.84
C TYR A 267 3.17 20.34 -6.84
N GLY A 268 2.83 20.32 -8.14
CA GLY A 268 3.55 20.97 -9.22
C GLY A 268 4.15 19.96 -10.22
N ASN A 269 5.32 20.29 -10.78
CA ASN A 269 5.97 19.45 -11.79
C ASN A 269 7.50 19.52 -11.64
N VAL A 270 8.20 18.40 -11.85
CA VAL A 270 9.65 18.26 -11.70
C VAL A 270 10.44 19.26 -12.55
N TRP A 271 9.90 19.69 -13.69
CA TRP A 271 10.51 20.66 -14.59
C TRP A 271 10.53 22.09 -14.06
N LYS A 272 9.68 22.37 -13.05
CA LYS A 272 9.53 23.71 -12.45
C LYS A 272 10.16 23.80 -11.06
N MET A 273 10.80 22.74 -10.57
CA MET A 273 11.41 22.66 -9.24
C MET A 273 12.93 22.58 -9.37
N THR A 274 13.67 23.15 -8.44
CA THR A 274 15.12 22.99 -8.32
C THR A 274 15.48 21.78 -7.44
N GLN A 275 14.63 21.49 -6.47
CA GLN A 275 14.71 20.35 -5.55
C GLN A 275 13.31 19.86 -5.20
N ILE A 276 13.15 18.55 -4.98
CA ILE A 276 11.80 17.95 -4.79
C ILE A 276 11.11 18.37 -3.49
N SER A 277 11.84 18.83 -2.47
CA SER A 277 11.26 19.33 -1.22
C SER A 277 10.33 20.53 -1.42
N GLU A 278 10.50 21.32 -2.50
CA GLU A 278 9.60 22.42 -2.87
C GLU A 278 8.14 21.96 -3.07
N ALA A 279 7.94 20.69 -3.42
CA ALA A 279 6.60 20.09 -3.51
C ALA A 279 5.79 20.26 -2.23
N PHE A 280 6.44 20.25 -1.07
CA PHE A 280 5.79 20.43 0.24
C PHE A 280 5.57 21.92 0.63
N GLU A 281 6.00 22.83 -0.21
CA GLU A 281 5.75 24.28 -0.07
C GLU A 281 4.65 24.75 -1.03
N SER A 282 4.24 23.87 -1.95
CA SER A 282 3.22 24.16 -2.97
C SER A 282 1.85 24.50 -2.37
N GLU A 283 1.04 25.25 -3.11
CA GLU A 283 -0.34 25.54 -2.71
C GLU A 283 -1.18 24.25 -2.63
N GLY A 284 -0.96 23.29 -3.54
CA GLY A 284 -1.64 21.99 -3.50
C GLY A 284 -1.36 21.18 -2.23
N PHE A 285 -0.12 21.22 -1.74
CA PHE A 285 0.22 20.58 -0.46
C PHE A 285 -0.43 21.31 0.72
N LYS A 286 -0.41 22.66 0.73
CA LYS A 286 -1.05 23.46 1.78
C LYS A 286 -2.55 23.23 1.84
N ASN A 287 -3.23 23.17 0.70
CA ASN A 287 -4.66 22.85 0.61
C ASN A 287 -4.98 21.47 1.19
N LEU A 288 -4.17 20.47 0.83
CA LEU A 288 -4.32 19.11 1.35
C LEU A 288 -4.05 19.03 2.86
N LEU A 289 -3.01 19.71 3.33
CA LEU A 289 -2.63 19.78 4.74
C LEU A 289 -3.73 20.45 5.58
N THR A 290 -4.25 21.60 5.14
CA THR A 290 -5.33 22.33 5.83
C THR A 290 -6.56 21.44 5.99
N GLY A 291 -7.01 20.79 4.92
CA GLY A 291 -8.15 19.87 5.00
C GLY A 291 -7.89 18.66 5.92
N ALA A 292 -6.68 18.09 5.85
CA ALA A 292 -6.31 16.97 6.70
C ALA A 292 -6.23 17.36 8.19
N VAL A 293 -5.73 18.55 8.51
CA VAL A 293 -5.68 19.08 9.89
C VAL A 293 -7.10 19.27 10.42
N ALA A 294 -7.98 19.97 9.66
CA ALA A 294 -9.36 20.16 10.06
C ALA A 294 -10.10 18.84 10.34
N ARG A 295 -9.86 17.81 9.50
CA ARG A 295 -10.41 16.47 9.73
C ARG A 295 -9.89 15.83 11.00
N ARG A 296 -8.58 15.92 11.27
CA ARG A 296 -7.96 15.34 12.46
C ARG A 296 -8.50 15.97 13.73
N GLU A 297 -8.72 17.28 13.76
CA GLU A 297 -9.35 17.97 14.89
C GLU A 297 -10.72 17.35 15.22
N LYS A 298 -11.57 17.15 14.21
CA LYS A 298 -12.87 16.49 14.38
C LYS A 298 -12.76 15.03 14.86
N CYS A 299 -11.64 14.36 14.58
CA CYS A 299 -11.43 12.97 14.95
C CYS A 299 -10.76 12.79 16.33
N LYS A 300 -10.29 13.83 17.01
CA LYS A 300 -9.53 13.73 18.28
C LYS A 300 -10.27 12.96 19.38
N SER A 301 -11.59 13.11 19.47
CA SER A 301 -12.44 12.40 20.44
C SER A 301 -12.75 10.94 20.05
N CYS A 302 -12.30 10.49 18.88
CA CYS A 302 -12.60 9.14 18.41
C CYS A 302 -11.77 8.10 19.17
N LYS A 303 -12.41 7.04 19.66
CA LYS A 303 -11.78 5.95 20.45
C LYS A 303 -10.66 5.21 19.73
N ILE A 304 -10.54 5.32 18.39
CA ILE A 304 -9.48 4.72 17.60
C ILE A 304 -8.52 5.77 17.01
N TYR A 305 -8.54 7.02 17.50
CA TYR A 305 -7.76 8.10 16.92
C TYR A 305 -6.26 7.79 16.89
N ASN A 306 -5.71 7.19 17.94
CA ASN A 306 -4.28 6.83 18.00
C ASN A 306 -3.85 5.84 16.92
N PHE A 307 -4.77 5.02 16.43
CA PHE A 307 -4.54 4.10 15.30
C PHE A 307 -4.78 4.79 13.96
N CYS A 308 -5.97 5.39 13.80
CA CYS A 308 -6.47 5.86 12.51
C CYS A 308 -5.95 7.24 12.11
N THR A 309 -5.72 8.14 13.10
CA THR A 309 -5.26 9.53 12.91
C THR A 309 -6.03 10.33 11.83
N GLY A 310 -7.34 10.08 11.70
CA GLY A 310 -8.20 10.71 10.70
C GLY A 310 -8.26 10.01 9.34
N GLY A 311 -7.59 8.87 9.16
CA GLY A 311 -7.67 8.06 7.94
C GLY A 311 -6.93 8.62 6.71
N CYS A 312 -7.13 7.98 5.58
CA CYS A 312 -6.50 8.31 4.31
C CYS A 312 -7.08 9.60 3.70
N ASN A 313 -6.23 10.51 3.25
CA ASN A 313 -6.65 11.77 2.63
C ASN A 313 -7.48 11.55 1.35
N ASN A 314 -7.06 10.62 0.50
CA ASN A 314 -7.81 10.31 -0.72
C ASN A 314 -9.18 9.68 -0.43
N VAL A 315 -9.25 8.77 0.54
CA VAL A 315 -10.53 8.15 0.95
C VAL A 315 -11.49 9.20 1.50
N ALA A 316 -11.02 10.07 2.39
CA ALA A 316 -11.83 11.14 2.94
C ALA A 316 -12.35 12.10 1.85
N LEU A 317 -11.47 12.47 0.89
CA LEU A 317 -11.84 13.31 -0.23
C LEU A 317 -12.98 12.71 -1.06
N ASN A 318 -12.92 11.41 -1.34
CA ASN A 318 -13.89 10.73 -2.20
C ASN A 318 -15.20 10.34 -1.48
N GLU A 319 -15.15 10.07 -0.17
CA GLU A 319 -16.35 9.69 0.59
C GLU A 319 -17.13 10.89 1.11
N ASN A 320 -16.47 11.91 1.66
CA ASN A 320 -17.15 12.97 2.43
C ASN A 320 -16.49 14.35 2.32
N GLY A 321 -15.51 14.52 1.44
CA GLY A 321 -14.67 15.72 1.37
C GLY A 321 -13.52 15.69 2.38
N ILE A 322 -12.43 16.38 2.02
CA ILE A 322 -11.13 16.31 2.71
C ILE A 322 -11.17 16.64 4.21
N CYS A 323 -12.08 17.52 4.62
CA CYS A 323 -12.23 17.99 6.00
C CYS A 323 -13.07 17.04 6.88
N ASN A 324 -13.64 15.97 6.34
CA ASN A 324 -14.53 15.06 7.04
C ASN A 324 -14.04 13.61 6.90
N ASN A 325 -14.40 12.77 7.86
CA ASN A 325 -14.09 11.35 7.82
C ASN A 325 -15.16 10.57 8.60
N GLN A 326 -16.35 10.50 8.05
CA GLN A 326 -17.46 9.71 8.61
C GLN A 326 -18.10 8.82 7.54
N GLY A 327 -17.36 8.55 6.45
CA GLY A 327 -17.80 7.67 5.38
C GLY A 327 -17.71 6.18 5.72
N ALA A 328 -18.02 5.35 4.74
CA ALA A 328 -18.04 3.89 4.85
C ALA A 328 -16.73 3.32 5.42
N SER A 329 -15.58 3.78 4.91
CA SER A 329 -14.27 3.32 5.38
C SER A 329 -14.02 3.62 6.86
N CYS A 330 -14.52 4.75 7.37
CA CYS A 330 -14.41 5.11 8.79
C CYS A 330 -15.22 4.15 9.67
N ILE A 331 -16.45 3.84 9.29
CA ILE A 331 -17.33 2.90 10.02
C ILE A 331 -16.68 1.52 10.05
N ILE A 332 -16.25 1.01 8.89
CA ILE A 332 -15.63 -0.31 8.75
C ILE A 332 -14.42 -0.44 9.68
N ILE A 333 -13.44 0.45 9.55
CA ILE A 333 -12.20 0.32 10.34
C ILE A 333 -12.42 0.50 11.84
N LYS A 334 -13.35 1.39 12.25
CA LYS A 334 -13.68 1.61 13.65
C LYS A 334 -14.31 0.37 14.27
N THR A 335 -15.25 -0.27 13.58
CA THR A 335 -15.92 -1.48 14.03
C THR A 335 -14.95 -2.65 14.14
N VAL A 336 -14.21 -2.94 13.07
CA VAL A 336 -13.24 -4.04 13.02
C VAL A 336 -12.11 -3.87 14.03
N TYR A 337 -11.53 -2.66 14.13
CA TYR A 337 -10.49 -2.37 15.12
C TYR A 337 -10.97 -2.60 16.55
N CYS A 338 -12.17 -2.11 16.91
CA CYS A 338 -12.68 -2.25 18.27
C CYS A 338 -12.93 -3.71 18.64
N TYR A 339 -13.43 -4.50 17.70
CA TYR A 339 -13.63 -5.94 17.88
C TYR A 339 -12.30 -6.65 18.12
N ILE A 340 -11.33 -6.47 17.20
CA ILE A 340 -10.01 -7.10 17.30
C ILE A 340 -9.30 -6.66 18.59
N LYS A 341 -9.35 -5.37 18.94
CA LYS A 341 -8.73 -4.85 20.18
C LYS A 341 -9.27 -5.58 21.41
N LYS A 342 -10.60 -5.71 21.53
CA LYS A 342 -11.23 -6.43 22.64
C LYS A 342 -10.74 -7.87 22.69
N TYR A 343 -10.80 -8.58 21.56
CA TYR A 343 -10.38 -9.97 21.45
C TYR A 343 -8.91 -10.18 21.86
N ILE A 344 -8.00 -9.36 21.32
CA ILE A 344 -6.55 -9.49 21.57
C ILE A 344 -6.20 -9.17 23.04
N VAL A 345 -6.84 -8.17 23.65
CA VAL A 345 -6.63 -7.83 25.06
C VAL A 345 -7.06 -8.98 25.99
N GLU A 346 -8.18 -9.65 25.68
CA GLU A 346 -8.65 -10.82 26.41
C GLU A 346 -7.74 -12.04 26.16
N LEU A 347 -7.35 -12.29 24.91
CA LEU A 347 -6.46 -13.38 24.52
C LEU A 347 -5.12 -13.34 25.26
N VAL A 348 -4.47 -12.18 25.33
CA VAL A 348 -3.14 -12.03 25.98
C VAL A 348 -3.20 -12.32 27.48
N LYS A 349 -4.36 -12.17 28.13
CA LYS A 349 -4.58 -12.48 29.54
C LYS A 349 -4.95 -13.93 29.78
N SER A 350 -5.25 -14.69 28.72
CA SER A 350 -5.67 -16.09 28.80
C SER A 350 -4.55 -17.07 28.57
N ASP A 351 -4.73 -18.33 28.97
CA ASP A 351 -3.82 -19.44 28.68
C ASP A 351 -3.96 -19.98 27.24
N TYR A 352 -4.89 -19.39 26.46
CA TYR A 352 -5.18 -19.84 25.09
C TYR A 352 -4.25 -19.24 24.02
N VAL A 353 -3.31 -18.36 24.36
CA VAL A 353 -2.38 -17.73 23.40
C VAL A 353 -1.72 -18.79 22.49
N ASN A 354 -1.18 -19.87 23.06
CA ASN A 354 -0.47 -20.90 22.29
C ASN A 354 -1.40 -21.81 21.45
N LYS A 355 -2.72 -21.67 21.61
CA LYS A 355 -3.74 -22.44 20.88
C LYS A 355 -4.40 -21.62 19.76
N THR A 356 -3.81 -20.49 19.41
CA THR A 356 -4.30 -19.60 18.34
C THR A 356 -3.39 -19.64 17.12
N ASN A 357 -3.69 -18.80 16.15
CA ASN A 357 -2.92 -18.64 14.93
C ASN A 357 -1.42 -18.41 15.21
N PRO A 358 -0.50 -19.22 14.65
CA PRO A 358 0.93 -19.14 14.92
C PRO A 358 1.57 -17.79 14.64
N VAL A 359 1.09 -17.04 13.64
CA VAL A 359 1.57 -15.69 13.33
C VAL A 359 1.25 -14.75 14.51
N VAL A 360 0.06 -14.85 15.09
CA VAL A 360 -0.33 -14.04 16.26
C VAL A 360 0.46 -14.46 17.51
N VAL A 361 0.67 -15.75 17.70
CA VAL A 361 1.53 -16.28 18.78
C VAL A 361 2.94 -15.67 18.68
N GLN A 362 3.51 -15.66 17.49
CA GLN A 362 4.83 -15.07 17.25
C GLN A 362 4.84 -13.58 17.58
N ILE A 363 3.86 -12.81 17.11
CA ILE A 363 3.71 -11.38 17.44
C ILE A 363 3.67 -11.19 18.96
N ILE A 364 2.87 -11.94 19.70
CA ILE A 364 2.73 -11.80 21.16
C ILE A 364 4.04 -12.18 21.88
N LYS A 365 4.75 -13.24 21.45
CA LYS A 365 6.02 -13.68 22.05
C LYS A 365 7.15 -12.69 21.84
N THR A 366 7.22 -12.01 20.72
CA THR A 366 8.21 -10.97 20.45
C THR A 366 8.13 -9.85 21.50
N ARG A 367 6.92 -9.48 21.95
CA ARG A 367 6.73 -8.52 23.04
C ARG A 367 7.36 -8.96 24.36
N ARG A 368 7.22 -10.24 24.74
CA ARG A 368 7.74 -10.75 26.03
C ARG A 368 9.27 -10.69 26.09
N LYS A 369 9.96 -10.82 24.95
CA LYS A 369 11.41 -10.68 24.86
C LYS A 369 11.88 -9.24 24.95
N SER A 370 11.22 -8.30 24.27
CA SER A 370 11.59 -6.87 24.27
C SER A 370 11.32 -6.16 25.61
N SER A 371 10.44 -6.71 26.45
CA SER A 371 10.23 -6.19 27.81
C SER A 371 11.29 -6.67 28.83
N CYS A 372 12.11 -7.65 28.48
CA CYS A 372 13.24 -8.13 29.30
C CYS A 372 14.58 -7.50 28.90
N ASP A 373 14.71 -7.01 27.67
CA ASP A 373 15.93 -6.38 27.15
C ASP A 373 15.64 -4.92 26.82
N THR A 374 16.01 -4.01 27.73
CA THR A 374 16.07 -2.57 27.47
C THR A 374 17.27 -2.28 26.56
N HIS A 375 17.19 -2.60 25.27
CA HIS A 375 18.03 -2.05 24.23
C HIS A 375 17.29 -2.07 22.88
N HIS A 376 17.29 -0.91 22.23
CA HIS A 376 16.74 -0.64 20.92
C HIS A 376 17.16 -1.68 19.87
N HIS A 377 16.23 -2.49 19.43
CA HIS A 377 16.29 -3.12 18.13
C HIS A 377 15.09 -2.65 17.32
N ASP A 378 15.37 -1.85 16.29
CA ASP A 378 14.45 -1.60 15.20
C ASP A 378 14.10 -2.96 14.55
N VAL A 379 12.98 -3.53 14.96
CA VAL A 379 12.40 -4.67 14.27
C VAL A 379 11.85 -4.13 12.95
N HIS A 380 12.70 -4.16 11.93
CA HIS A 380 12.26 -3.97 10.55
C HIS A 380 11.33 -5.11 10.17
N TYR A 381 10.03 -4.93 10.43
CA TYR A 381 9.03 -5.66 9.69
C TYR A 381 9.17 -5.25 8.22
N ASP A 382 9.64 -6.21 7.43
CA ASP A 382 9.81 -6.08 6.00
C ASP A 382 8.45 -5.69 5.39
N SER A 383 8.27 -4.39 5.15
CA SER A 383 7.08 -3.83 4.52
C SER A 383 7.16 -4.05 3.01
N SER A 384 7.56 -5.25 2.57
CA SER A 384 7.45 -5.67 1.18
C SER A 384 5.97 -5.87 0.85
N MET A 385 5.28 -4.76 0.66
CA MET A 385 4.11 -4.54 -0.19
C MET A 385 3.99 -3.06 -0.56
#